data_f85f9675666bd889df17994899f40dfc
#
_entry.id   f85f9675666bd889df17994899f40dfc
#
_cell.length_a   1.000
_cell.length_b   1.000
_cell.length_c   1.000
_cell.angle_alpha   90.00
_cell.angle_beta   90.00
_cell.angle_gamma   90.00
#
_symmetry.space_group_name_H-M   'P 1'
#
loop_
_entity.id
_entity.type
_entity.pdbx_description
1 polymer ?
#
loop_
_entity_poly.entity_id
_entity_poly.type
_entity_poly.pdbx_seq_one_letter_code
_entity_poly.pdbx_strand_id
1 'polypeptide(L)'
;MDGDLEIIFKQSAFRHGVTEADIRWAFNTVEYDELIEGFENKYRLLGFNTKGNLIEVLYNLINDHRVNVFHAFPCSDAFIKSLPKQE
;
A
#
# COMPACT_ATOMS: atom_id res chain seq x y z
N MET A 1 -11.16 -5.22 -1.82
CA MET A 1 -11.02 -5.16 -0.34
C MET A 1 -12.37 -4.84 0.24
N ASP A 2 -12.80 -5.59 1.21
CA ASP A 2 -14.11 -5.34 1.80
C ASP A 2 -14.04 -4.24 2.86
N GLY A 3 -15.21 -3.77 3.31
CA GLY A 3 -15.30 -2.67 4.26
C GLY A 3 -14.92 -3.02 5.69
N ASP A 4 -14.53 -4.27 5.94
CA ASP A 4 -14.21 -4.71 7.29
C ASP A 4 -12.73 -4.56 7.63
N LEU A 5 -11.91 -4.13 6.68
CA LEU A 5 -10.49 -3.98 6.93
C LEU A 5 -10.23 -2.81 7.87
N GLU A 6 -9.54 -3.09 8.96
CA GLU A 6 -9.10 -2.07 9.90
C GLU A 6 -7.64 -1.73 9.59
N ILE A 7 -7.35 -0.45 9.42
CA ILE A 7 -6.00 0.01 9.11
C ILE A 7 -5.48 0.81 10.30
N ILE A 8 -4.35 0.36 10.84
CA ILE A 8 -3.62 1.10 11.86
C ILE A 8 -2.50 1.84 11.13
N PHE A 9 -2.32 3.12 11.43
CA PHE A 9 -1.33 3.96 10.76
C PHE A 9 -0.23 4.34 11.72
N LYS A 10 1.02 4.04 11.37
CA LYS A 10 2.16 4.61 12.07
C LYS A 10 2.44 5.99 11.49
N GLN A 11 3.02 6.87 12.30
CA GLN A 11 3.35 8.22 11.83
C GLN A 11 4.26 8.22 10.62
N SER A 12 5.14 7.24 10.53
CA SER A 12 6.05 7.11 9.39
C SER A 12 5.30 6.95 8.07
N ALA A 13 4.04 6.49 8.11
CA ALA A 13 3.25 6.34 6.89
C ALA A 13 2.93 7.68 6.22
N PHE A 14 3.06 8.78 6.95
CA PHE A 14 2.67 10.10 6.44
C PHE A 14 3.85 11.00 6.07
N ARG A 15 5.08 10.47 6.10
CA ARG A 15 6.28 11.27 5.85
C ARG A 15 6.41 11.82 4.44
N HIS A 16 5.78 11.17 3.48
CA HIS A 16 5.96 11.50 2.07
C HIS A 16 4.72 12.19 1.48
N GLY A 17 3.89 12.76 2.32
CA GLY A 17 2.74 13.53 1.86
C GLY A 17 1.52 12.72 1.47
N VAL A 18 1.56 11.41 1.69
CA VAL A 18 0.41 10.54 1.43
C VAL A 18 -0.53 10.64 2.63
N THR A 19 -1.82 10.85 2.38
CA THR A 19 -2.80 11.03 3.45
C THR A 19 -3.45 9.70 3.84
N GLU A 20 -4.13 9.71 4.98
CA GLU A 20 -4.91 8.54 5.40
C GLU A 20 -5.94 8.16 4.34
N ALA A 21 -6.64 9.15 3.77
CA ALA A 21 -7.63 8.91 2.74
C ALA A 21 -7.00 8.25 1.51
N ASP A 22 -5.79 8.68 1.14
CA ASP A 22 -5.06 8.09 0.02
C ASP A 22 -4.76 6.61 0.28
N ILE A 23 -4.29 6.30 1.49
CA ILE A 23 -3.95 4.92 1.83
C ILE A 23 -5.19 4.04 1.83
N ARG A 24 -6.30 4.54 2.41
CA ARG A 24 -7.56 3.78 2.40
C ARG A 24 -8.03 3.51 0.98
N TRP A 25 -7.91 4.50 0.11
CA TRP A 25 -8.30 4.34 -1.28
C TRP A 25 -7.41 3.34 -2.01
N ALA A 26 -6.11 3.33 -1.69
CA ALA A 26 -5.18 2.36 -2.28
C ALA A 26 -5.59 0.92 -1.94
N PHE A 27 -6.04 0.67 -0.72
CA PHE A 27 -6.51 -0.66 -0.33
C PHE A 27 -7.80 -1.05 -1.05
N ASN A 28 -8.55 -0.08 -1.58
CA ASN A 28 -9.76 -0.35 -2.37
C ASN A 28 -9.49 -0.41 -3.87
N THR A 29 -8.29 -0.07 -4.31
CA THR A 29 -7.94 -0.01 -5.73
C THR A 29 -6.64 -0.75 -5.99
N VAL A 30 -6.50 -1.93 -5.40
CA VAL A 30 -5.26 -2.70 -5.45
C VAL A 30 -4.93 -3.13 -6.87
N GLU A 31 -3.73 -2.76 -7.33
CA GLU A 31 -3.18 -3.20 -8.59
C GLU A 31 -2.16 -4.31 -8.38
N TYR A 32 -1.50 -4.33 -7.22
CA TYR A 32 -0.45 -5.28 -6.94
C TYR A 32 -0.27 -5.39 -5.43
N ASP A 33 -0.08 -6.61 -4.95
CA ASP A 33 0.07 -6.85 -3.52
C ASP A 33 0.95 -8.10 -3.35
N GLU A 34 2.09 -7.94 -2.67
CA GLU A 34 3.02 -9.05 -2.51
C GLU A 34 3.70 -9.04 -1.15
N LEU A 35 4.07 -10.23 -0.69
CA LEU A 35 4.97 -10.38 0.44
C LEU A 35 6.38 -10.00 -0.04
N ILE A 36 7.05 -9.11 0.69
CA ILE A 36 8.40 -8.69 0.33
C ILE A 36 9.36 -9.84 0.62
N GLU A 37 10.15 -10.21 -0.39
CA GLU A 37 11.10 -11.30 -0.27
C GLU A 37 12.07 -11.05 0.88
N GLY A 38 12.33 -12.08 1.67
CA GLY A 38 13.23 -12.00 2.80
C GLY A 38 12.57 -11.61 4.11
N PHE A 39 11.29 -11.30 4.10
CA PHE A 39 10.54 -10.92 5.31
C PHE A 39 9.34 -11.83 5.48
N GLU A 40 9.00 -12.14 6.73
CA GLU A 40 7.86 -12.99 7.02
C GLU A 40 6.54 -12.24 7.00
N ASN A 41 6.57 -10.93 7.30
CA ASN A 41 5.34 -10.16 7.46
C ASN A 41 5.55 -8.70 7.05
N LYS A 42 6.09 -8.50 5.86
CA LYS A 42 6.16 -7.17 5.26
C LYS A 42 5.62 -7.27 3.85
N TYR A 43 4.59 -6.49 3.58
CA TYR A 43 3.88 -6.52 2.30
C TYR A 43 4.01 -5.19 1.60
N ARG A 44 4.05 -5.25 0.27
CA ARG A 44 4.02 -4.08 -0.59
C ARG A 44 2.74 -4.12 -1.40
N LEU A 45 1.96 -3.06 -1.28
CA LEU A 45 0.73 -2.90 -2.04
C LEU A 45 0.85 -1.70 -2.94
N LEU A 46 0.43 -1.83 -4.18
CA LEU A 46 0.29 -0.71 -5.09
C LEU A 46 -1.19 -0.49 -5.33
N GLY A 47 -1.61 0.74 -5.14
CA GLY A 47 -2.98 1.15 -5.40
C GLY A 47 -2.97 2.63 -5.75
N PHE A 48 -4.15 3.20 -5.93
CA PHE A 48 -4.25 4.60 -6.33
C PHE A 48 -4.57 5.49 -5.14
N ASN A 49 -4.01 6.70 -5.16
CA ASN A 49 -4.43 7.72 -4.21
C ASN A 49 -5.75 8.34 -4.67
N THR A 50 -6.27 9.28 -3.91
CA THR A 50 -7.57 9.90 -4.21
C THR A 50 -7.55 10.75 -5.47
N LYS A 51 -6.37 11.05 -6.01
CA LYS A 51 -6.21 11.80 -7.26
C LYS A 51 -5.95 10.90 -8.46
N GLY A 52 -5.94 9.59 -8.27
CA GLY A 52 -5.73 8.65 -9.35
C GLY A 52 -4.28 8.36 -9.68
N ASN A 53 -3.35 8.73 -8.82
CA ASN A 53 -1.92 8.42 -9.01
C ASN A 53 -1.54 7.20 -8.21
N LEU A 54 -0.62 6.40 -8.76
CA LEU A 54 -0.19 5.17 -8.11
C LEU A 54 0.68 5.48 -6.90
N ILE A 55 0.39 4.82 -5.79
CA ILE A 55 1.20 4.92 -4.58
C ILE A 55 1.60 3.53 -4.11
N GLU A 56 2.70 3.47 -3.37
CA GLU A 56 3.18 2.24 -2.76
C GLU A 56 2.92 2.31 -1.26
N VAL A 57 2.33 1.25 -0.72
CA VAL A 57 2.01 1.17 0.70
C VAL A 57 2.69 -0.07 1.26
N LEU A 58 3.47 0.10 2.33
CA LEU A 58 4.12 -1.02 3.00
C LEU A 58 3.38 -1.28 4.31
N TYR A 59 3.05 -2.54 4.55
CA TYR A 59 2.26 -2.89 5.72
C TYR A 59 2.61 -4.27 6.26
N ASN A 60 2.20 -4.50 7.50
CA ASN A 60 2.25 -5.80 8.14
C ASN A 60 0.82 -6.30 8.32
N LEU A 61 0.61 -7.61 8.22
CA LEU A 61 -0.65 -8.23 8.61
C LEU A 61 -0.65 -8.43 10.12
N ILE A 62 -1.71 -7.96 10.78
CA ILE A 62 -1.91 -8.24 12.21
C ILE A 62 -2.82 -9.45 12.34
N ASN A 63 -3.88 -9.48 11.54
CA ASN A 63 -4.77 -10.64 11.41
C ASN A 63 -5.53 -10.50 10.09
N ASP A 64 -6.54 -11.34 9.86
CA ASP A 64 -7.30 -11.34 8.60
C ASP A 64 -8.04 -10.04 8.33
N HIS A 65 -8.26 -9.22 9.35
CA HIS A 65 -9.08 -8.00 9.23
C HIS A 65 -8.31 -6.73 9.58
N ARG A 66 -7.03 -6.83 9.93
CA ARG A 66 -6.29 -5.69 10.46
C ARG A 66 -4.88 -5.66 9.90
N VAL A 67 -4.49 -4.49 9.42
CA VAL A 67 -3.13 -4.27 8.91
C VAL A 67 -2.52 -3.05 9.61
N ASN A 68 -1.20 -3.03 9.66
CA ASN A 68 -0.43 -1.92 10.21
C ASN A 68 0.38 -1.30 9.08
N VAL A 69 0.02 -0.08 8.68
CA VAL A 69 0.73 0.63 7.60
C VAL A 69 1.86 1.43 8.24
N PHE A 70 3.09 1.17 7.79
CA PHE A 70 4.26 1.84 8.36
C PHE A 70 4.98 2.72 7.34
N HIS A 71 4.59 2.67 6.07
CA HIS A 71 5.24 3.47 5.04
C HIS A 71 4.32 3.62 3.84
N ALA A 72 4.27 4.81 3.26
CA ALA A 72 3.51 5.06 2.04
C ALA A 72 4.15 6.21 1.27
N PHE A 73 4.28 6.04 -0.04
CA PHE A 73 4.91 7.07 -0.86
C PHE A 73 4.46 6.93 -2.32
N PRO A 74 4.58 8.01 -3.10
CA PRO A 74 4.24 7.95 -4.52
C PRO A 74 5.19 7.01 -5.26
N CYS A 75 4.65 6.23 -6.19
CA CYS A 75 5.47 5.36 -7.03
C CYS A 75 6.25 6.20 -8.04
N SER A 76 7.53 5.85 -8.24
CA SER A 76 8.31 6.47 -9.29
C SER A 76 7.99 5.81 -10.64
N ASP A 77 8.18 6.55 -11.72
CA ASP A 77 7.98 6.00 -13.05
C ASP A 77 8.93 4.83 -13.31
N ALA A 78 10.15 4.92 -12.82
CA ALA A 78 11.13 3.84 -12.99
C ALA A 78 10.64 2.57 -12.31
N PHE A 79 10.07 2.69 -11.11
CA PHE A 79 9.54 1.54 -10.39
C PHE A 79 8.35 0.93 -11.13
N ILE A 80 7.42 1.77 -11.61
CA ILE A 80 6.25 1.30 -12.35
C ILE A 80 6.68 0.51 -13.58
N LYS A 81 7.69 0.99 -14.30
CA LYS A 81 8.18 0.33 -15.50
C LYS A 81 8.86 -1.01 -15.20
N SER A 82 9.33 -1.20 -13.98
CA SER A 82 10.00 -2.44 -13.58
C SER A 82 9.03 -3.53 -13.13
N LEU A 83 7.75 -3.20 -12.98
CA LEU A 83 6.77 -4.17 -12.52
C LEU A 83 6.45 -5.19 -13.60
N PRO A 84 6.10 -6.45 -13.20
CA PRO A 84 5.67 -7.44 -14.18
C PRO A 84 4.42 -6.95 -14.89
N LYS A 85 4.35 -7.22 -16.19
CA LYS A 85 3.14 -6.90 -16.94
C LYS A 85 2.02 -7.83 -16.52
N GLN A 86 0.85 -7.26 -16.35
CA GLN A 86 -0.35 -8.03 -16.08
C GLN A 86 -1.06 -8.31 -17.39
N GLU A 87 -1.28 -9.56 -17.66
CA GLU A 87 -1.95 -9.99 -18.90
C GLU A 87 -3.38 -10.42 -18.61
#